data_9624d2ccefe71448ff53d2285d43a99c
#
_entry.id   9624d2ccefe71448ff53d2285d43a99c
#
_cell.length_a   1.000
_cell.length_b   1.000
_cell.length_c   1.000
_cell.angle_alpha   90.00
_cell.angle_beta   90.00
_cell.angle_gamma   90.00
#
_symmetry.space_group_name_H-M   'P 1'
#
loop_
_entity.id
_entity.type
_entity.pdbx_description
1 polymer ?
#
loop_
_entity_poly.entity_id
_entity_poly.type
_entity_poly.pdbx_seq_one_letter_code
_entity_poly.pdbx_strand_id
1 'polypeptide(L)'
;MSQPQDRRQVPVIVELIDHTRAIADLNERADLSARLSAARERITDPRIRVVIAGQLKQGKSQLLNSLLNMPVARVGDDESTVLVTVVAHADQPEARLVVPDGRGGEEPVDIPVADLRADLRRAPQAHGRPVLRVEVGAPSPVLAGGLTFIDTPGVGGQGQPHLSATLGLLPDADALLFVSDTSQEFTEPEMRFLRQAVEICPVGATVATKTDLYPFWRQVIDADVAHLRAARLDLPVIPVSSLLRSHAVSTNDKELNEESNFPELVSFLSGRVLSRENDRVRDHVLDEIRSAAEHLNLAVGSELSALTDPLQARRLTAELERRKEEAQDALQQTALWQQILNDGIADLTADVDHDLRARFRAITQHAEDVIDSCDPTLAWAEIGAQVENDVANAVGDNFVWAYQRAEILAAEVARTFVDAGLDVVKVPGLTDIGSGMGRLKSLARLESKPIGKGHKVITSMRGSYGGVLMFGMLTSVAGLGMFNPISLGAGLLMGRKAYHEDMENRMLRVRNEAKTNLRRFIDDVLFVVTKESRDRLKTVQRQLRDHYREIANQTTRSLNESLQATLAAARVEETERANRVRELERQANILRQVIENAEKLHGPPAGRSAATGGSNPG
;
A
#
# COMPACT_ATOMS: atom_id res chain seq x y z
N MET A 1 -14.45 -18.95 -21.83
CA MET A 1 -13.63 -18.40 -20.74
C MET A 1 -12.83 -19.55 -20.14
N SER A 2 -11.56 -19.67 -20.50
CA SER A 2 -10.66 -20.66 -19.91
C SER A 2 -10.40 -20.26 -18.47
N GLN A 3 -10.69 -21.16 -17.52
CA GLN A 3 -10.25 -20.96 -16.13
C GLN A 3 -8.73 -20.85 -16.14
N PRO A 4 -8.12 -19.84 -15.51
CA PRO A 4 -6.68 -19.75 -15.40
C PRO A 4 -6.13 -21.05 -14.79
N GLN A 5 -5.00 -21.53 -15.31
CA GLN A 5 -4.31 -22.74 -14.79
C GLN A 5 -4.04 -22.64 -13.28
N ASP A 6 -3.93 -21.46 -12.74
CA ASP A 6 -3.71 -21.14 -11.33
C ASP A 6 -4.76 -21.70 -10.37
N ARG A 7 -6.04 -21.62 -10.69
CA ARG A 7 -7.09 -22.18 -9.82
C ARG A 7 -7.05 -23.71 -9.68
N ARG A 8 -6.39 -24.40 -10.63
CA ARG A 8 -6.21 -25.87 -10.55
C ARG A 8 -5.07 -26.27 -9.61
N GLN A 9 -4.14 -25.36 -9.33
CA GLN A 9 -3.00 -25.65 -8.45
C GLN A 9 -3.31 -25.38 -6.97
N VAL A 10 -4.27 -24.50 -6.65
CA VAL A 10 -4.63 -24.16 -5.27
C VAL A 10 -4.98 -25.39 -4.42
N PRO A 11 -5.81 -26.37 -4.87
CA PRO A 11 -6.09 -27.56 -4.08
C PRO A 11 -4.83 -28.38 -3.76
N VAL A 12 -3.89 -28.49 -4.72
CA VAL A 12 -2.63 -29.20 -4.53
C VAL A 12 -1.76 -28.51 -3.49
N ILE A 13 -1.66 -27.18 -3.56
CA ILE A 13 -0.89 -26.38 -2.60
C ILE A 13 -1.49 -26.49 -1.19
N VAL A 14 -2.82 -26.46 -1.07
CA VAL A 14 -3.52 -26.66 0.21
C VAL A 14 -3.22 -28.05 0.78
N GLU A 15 -3.19 -29.09 -0.05
CA GLU A 15 -2.81 -30.45 0.37
C GLU A 15 -1.37 -30.50 0.88
N LEU A 16 -0.43 -29.84 0.20
CA LEU A 16 0.97 -29.73 0.67
C LEU A 16 1.05 -29.02 2.02
N ILE A 17 0.29 -27.94 2.21
CA ILE A 17 0.21 -27.23 3.50
C ILE A 17 -0.32 -28.16 4.59
N ASP A 18 -1.45 -28.84 4.33
CA ASP A 18 -2.10 -29.68 5.32
C ASP A 18 -1.23 -30.88 5.72
N HIS A 19 -0.51 -31.50 4.77
CA HIS A 19 0.46 -32.55 5.06
C HIS A 19 1.63 -32.05 5.92
N THR A 20 2.20 -30.89 5.56
CA THR A 20 3.33 -30.32 6.31
C THR A 20 2.90 -29.91 7.71
N ARG A 21 1.71 -29.32 7.85
CA ARG A 21 1.14 -28.91 9.13
C ARG A 21 0.87 -30.12 10.05
N ALA A 22 0.32 -31.20 9.51
CA ALA A 22 0.11 -32.40 10.29
C ALA A 22 1.41 -32.95 10.90
N ILE A 23 2.52 -32.91 10.14
CA ILE A 23 3.84 -33.29 10.64
C ILE A 23 4.37 -32.27 11.65
N ALA A 24 4.13 -30.98 11.44
CA ALA A 24 4.50 -29.93 12.40
C ALA A 24 3.78 -30.13 13.75
N ASP A 25 2.49 -30.44 13.72
CA ASP A 25 1.70 -30.70 14.92
C ASP A 25 2.18 -31.98 15.66
N LEU A 26 2.51 -33.07 14.93
CA LEU A 26 3.06 -34.30 15.49
C LEU A 26 4.43 -34.06 16.17
N ASN A 27 5.21 -33.11 15.71
CA ASN A 27 6.53 -32.78 16.25
C ASN A 27 6.49 -31.54 17.16
N GLU A 28 5.31 -31.13 17.66
CA GLU A 28 5.10 -30.02 18.61
C GLU A 28 5.62 -28.65 18.11
N ARG A 29 5.70 -28.47 16.77
CA ARG A 29 6.15 -27.22 16.13
C ARG A 29 4.98 -26.27 15.88
N ALA A 30 4.41 -25.75 16.97
CA ALA A 30 3.29 -24.81 16.92
C ALA A 30 3.61 -23.53 16.11
N ASP A 31 4.86 -23.08 16.09
CA ASP A 31 5.34 -21.95 15.27
C ASP A 31 5.18 -22.23 13.77
N LEU A 32 5.63 -23.40 13.29
CA LEU A 32 5.48 -23.78 11.88
C LEU A 32 4.03 -24.05 11.52
N SER A 33 3.26 -24.69 12.42
CA SER A 33 1.83 -24.94 12.23
C SER A 33 1.04 -23.64 12.07
N ALA A 34 1.30 -22.63 12.92
CA ALA A 34 0.67 -21.29 12.82
C ALA A 34 1.04 -20.58 11.51
N ARG A 35 2.31 -20.64 11.11
CA ARG A 35 2.79 -20.06 9.86
C ARG A 35 2.14 -20.70 8.63
N LEU A 36 2.06 -22.04 8.60
CA LEU A 36 1.39 -22.79 7.54
C LEU A 36 -0.11 -22.51 7.49
N SER A 37 -0.77 -22.30 8.65
CA SER A 37 -2.17 -21.90 8.71
C SER A 37 -2.40 -20.53 8.09
N ALA A 38 -1.52 -19.57 8.35
CA ALA A 38 -1.56 -18.25 7.71
C ALA A 38 -1.28 -18.31 6.20
N ALA A 39 -0.36 -19.18 5.77
CA ALA A 39 -0.10 -19.45 4.35
C ALA A 39 -1.33 -20.04 3.64
N ARG A 40 -2.03 -20.96 4.32
CA ARG A 40 -3.28 -21.55 3.82
C ARG A 40 -4.37 -20.50 3.62
N GLU A 41 -4.55 -19.61 4.58
CA GLU A 41 -5.52 -18.52 4.47
C GLU A 41 -5.19 -17.59 3.28
N ARG A 42 -3.92 -17.22 3.11
CA ARG A 42 -3.48 -16.37 1.98
C ARG A 42 -3.72 -16.98 0.60
N ILE A 43 -3.52 -18.30 0.43
CA ILE A 43 -3.72 -18.94 -0.87
C ILE A 43 -5.21 -19.21 -1.17
N THR A 44 -6.03 -19.39 -0.13
CA THR A 44 -7.46 -19.66 -0.29
C THR A 44 -8.31 -18.38 -0.40
N ASP A 45 -7.86 -17.28 0.23
CA ASP A 45 -8.52 -15.96 0.19
C ASP A 45 -7.49 -14.85 -0.14
N PRO A 46 -6.98 -14.81 -1.39
CA PRO A 46 -6.07 -13.76 -1.80
C PRO A 46 -6.81 -12.42 -1.87
N ARG A 47 -6.31 -11.40 -1.14
CA ARG A 47 -6.87 -10.05 -1.16
C ARG A 47 -5.97 -9.13 -1.97
N ILE A 48 -6.32 -8.95 -3.23
CA ILE A 48 -5.58 -8.13 -4.18
C ILE A 48 -6.20 -6.73 -4.21
N ARG A 49 -5.48 -5.75 -3.70
CA ARG A 49 -5.96 -4.38 -3.50
C ARG A 49 -5.69 -3.51 -4.72
N VAL A 50 -6.77 -3.01 -5.33
CA VAL A 50 -6.72 -2.10 -6.48
C VAL A 50 -7.19 -0.72 -6.02
N VAL A 51 -6.29 0.25 -6.00
CA VAL A 51 -6.62 1.64 -5.67
C VAL A 51 -7.14 2.35 -6.91
N ILE A 52 -8.30 2.99 -6.80
CA ILE A 52 -8.87 3.85 -7.84
C ILE A 52 -8.58 5.31 -7.46
N ALA A 53 -7.79 6.00 -8.27
CA ALA A 53 -7.37 7.38 -8.06
C ALA A 53 -7.74 8.26 -9.24
N GLY A 54 -7.81 9.56 -9.05
CA GLY A 54 -8.10 10.54 -10.10
C GLY A 54 -8.77 11.79 -9.52
N GLN A 55 -8.88 12.85 -10.32
CA GLN A 55 -9.47 14.11 -9.89
C GLN A 55 -10.98 13.99 -9.61
N LEU A 56 -11.54 15.04 -9.00
CA LEU A 56 -12.97 15.12 -8.75
C LEU A 56 -13.74 15.14 -10.09
N LYS A 57 -14.89 14.45 -10.13
CA LYS A 57 -15.78 14.35 -11.31
C LYS A 57 -15.20 13.62 -12.52
N GLN A 58 -14.07 12.95 -12.40
CA GLN A 58 -13.47 12.12 -13.46
C GLN A 58 -14.20 10.76 -13.68
N GLY A 59 -15.22 10.45 -12.89
CA GLY A 59 -16.03 9.24 -13.09
C GLY A 59 -15.60 8.01 -12.29
N LYS A 60 -14.72 8.12 -11.28
CA LYS A 60 -14.22 6.98 -10.46
C LYS A 60 -15.32 6.11 -9.87
N SER A 61 -16.23 6.71 -9.12
CA SER A 61 -17.33 5.98 -8.46
C SER A 61 -18.32 5.40 -9.47
N GLN A 62 -18.55 6.09 -10.59
CA GLN A 62 -19.37 5.58 -11.68
C GLN A 62 -18.68 4.39 -12.38
N LEU A 63 -17.37 4.47 -12.61
CA LEU A 63 -16.57 3.38 -13.15
C LEU A 63 -16.71 2.13 -12.26
N LEU A 64 -16.53 2.29 -10.95
CA LEU A 64 -16.64 1.19 -9.98
C LEU A 64 -18.05 0.58 -9.97
N ASN A 65 -19.10 1.40 -9.93
CA ASN A 65 -20.48 0.93 -9.99
C ASN A 65 -20.78 0.14 -11.28
N SER A 66 -20.29 0.64 -12.43
CA SER A 66 -20.48 -0.01 -13.73
C SER A 66 -19.64 -1.28 -13.90
N LEU A 67 -18.45 -1.33 -13.30
CA LEU A 67 -17.60 -2.52 -13.28
C LEU A 67 -18.23 -3.66 -12.48
N LEU A 68 -18.84 -3.32 -11.34
CA LEU A 68 -19.45 -4.29 -10.43
C LEU A 68 -20.93 -4.56 -10.74
N ASN A 69 -21.54 -3.78 -11.63
CA ASN A 69 -22.97 -3.76 -11.93
C ASN A 69 -23.86 -3.55 -10.68
N MET A 70 -23.35 -2.77 -9.72
CA MET A 70 -24.01 -2.48 -8.45
C MET A 70 -23.71 -1.06 -7.98
N PRO A 71 -24.63 -0.36 -7.32
CA PRO A 71 -24.41 0.97 -6.77
C PRO A 71 -23.66 0.88 -5.41
N VAL A 72 -22.38 0.54 -5.45
CA VAL A 72 -21.51 0.40 -4.27
C VAL A 72 -20.89 1.72 -3.80
N ALA A 73 -20.83 2.72 -4.69
CA ALA A 73 -20.30 4.04 -4.39
C ALA A 73 -21.30 5.12 -4.79
N ARG A 74 -21.34 6.21 -4.01
CA ARG A 74 -22.21 7.36 -4.31
C ARG A 74 -21.74 8.08 -5.56
N VAL A 75 -22.66 8.35 -6.47
CA VAL A 75 -22.46 9.16 -7.68
C VAL A 75 -23.33 10.40 -7.57
N GLY A 76 -22.78 11.59 -7.77
CA GLY A 76 -23.55 12.84 -7.71
C GLY A 76 -22.69 14.07 -8.08
N ASP A 77 -23.35 15.19 -8.30
CA ASP A 77 -22.72 16.46 -8.71
C ASP A 77 -22.04 17.21 -7.54
N ASP A 78 -22.50 16.97 -6.31
CA ASP A 78 -21.92 17.55 -5.10
C ASP A 78 -20.90 16.57 -4.52
N GLU A 79 -19.71 17.03 -4.12
CA GLU A 79 -18.62 16.34 -3.40
C GLU A 79 -18.91 14.86 -3.01
N SER A 80 -19.04 13.99 -4.04
CA SER A 80 -19.77 12.74 -3.90
C SER A 80 -19.02 11.68 -3.09
N THR A 81 -17.70 11.62 -3.17
CA THR A 81 -16.91 10.64 -2.42
C THR A 81 -15.97 11.37 -1.47
N VAL A 82 -16.33 11.43 -0.19
CA VAL A 82 -15.54 12.09 0.85
C VAL A 82 -14.85 11.07 1.75
N LEU A 83 -15.35 9.83 1.77
CA LEU A 83 -14.82 8.72 2.55
C LEU A 83 -14.19 7.68 1.61
N VAL A 84 -13.10 7.09 2.04
CA VAL A 84 -12.54 5.91 1.36
C VAL A 84 -13.57 4.79 1.42
N THR A 85 -13.89 4.20 0.28
CA THR A 85 -14.77 3.05 0.18
C THR A 85 -13.97 1.83 -0.26
N VAL A 86 -14.02 0.78 0.55
CA VAL A 86 -13.38 -0.51 0.27
C VAL A 86 -14.45 -1.49 -0.16
N VAL A 87 -14.32 -2.05 -1.37
CA VAL A 87 -15.29 -2.99 -1.93
C VAL A 87 -14.63 -4.34 -2.15
N ALA A 88 -15.14 -5.37 -1.51
CA ALA A 88 -14.66 -6.74 -1.59
C ALA A 88 -15.78 -7.72 -1.97
N HIS A 89 -15.41 -8.97 -2.25
CA HIS A 89 -16.40 -10.01 -2.51
C HIS A 89 -17.16 -10.39 -1.23
N ALA A 90 -18.47 -10.55 -1.36
CA ALA A 90 -19.33 -11.19 -0.37
C ALA A 90 -20.47 -11.93 -1.09
N ASP A 91 -20.99 -13.02 -0.49
CA ASP A 91 -22.07 -13.81 -1.08
C ASP A 91 -23.40 -13.03 -1.10
N GLN A 92 -23.56 -12.09 -0.18
CA GLN A 92 -24.71 -11.20 -0.07
C GLN A 92 -24.25 -9.75 -0.02
N PRO A 93 -25.03 -8.79 -0.57
CA PRO A 93 -24.71 -7.38 -0.44
C PRO A 93 -24.71 -6.95 1.04
N GLU A 94 -23.60 -6.40 1.50
CA GLU A 94 -23.45 -5.88 2.86
C GLU A 94 -22.72 -4.55 2.87
N ALA A 95 -22.95 -3.72 3.89
CA ALA A 95 -22.27 -2.46 4.05
C ALA A 95 -22.01 -2.17 5.53
N ARG A 96 -20.80 -1.64 5.82
CA ARG A 96 -20.34 -1.32 7.17
C ARG A 96 -19.64 0.02 7.19
N LEU A 97 -19.85 0.76 8.25
CA LEU A 97 -19.02 1.92 8.60
C LEU A 97 -17.93 1.44 9.56
N VAL A 98 -16.72 1.90 9.34
CA VAL A 98 -15.64 1.69 10.31
C VAL A 98 -15.43 2.99 11.08
N VAL A 99 -15.56 2.91 12.41
CA VAL A 99 -15.44 4.04 13.32
C VAL A 99 -14.39 3.75 14.41
N PRO A 100 -13.80 4.77 15.06
CA PRO A 100 -12.89 4.54 16.17
C PRO A 100 -13.62 3.93 17.37
N ASP A 101 -13.01 2.93 18.03
CA ASP A 101 -13.54 2.30 19.25
C ASP A 101 -13.27 3.09 20.54
N GLY A 102 -12.61 4.26 20.44
CA GLY A 102 -12.20 5.10 21.57
C GLY A 102 -11.00 4.58 22.37
N ARG A 103 -10.54 3.35 22.13
CA ARG A 103 -9.35 2.73 22.77
C ARG A 103 -8.15 2.65 21.84
N GLY A 104 -8.23 3.27 20.68
CA GLY A 104 -7.20 3.27 19.64
C GLY A 104 -7.35 2.16 18.59
N GLY A 105 -8.42 1.37 18.67
CA GLY A 105 -8.85 0.38 17.70
C GLY A 105 -9.95 0.90 16.76
N GLU A 106 -10.55 0.00 16.01
CA GLU A 106 -11.63 0.24 15.07
C GLU A 106 -12.78 -0.69 15.33
N GLU A 107 -13.98 -0.17 15.14
CA GLU A 107 -15.24 -0.90 15.33
C GLU A 107 -16.04 -0.83 14.03
N PRO A 108 -16.40 -1.99 13.43
CA PRO A 108 -17.33 -2.03 12.31
C PRO A 108 -18.77 -1.85 12.82
N VAL A 109 -19.54 -1.03 12.10
CA VAL A 109 -20.96 -0.77 12.37
C VAL A 109 -21.75 -1.07 11.11
N ASP A 110 -22.63 -2.06 11.15
CA ASP A 110 -23.44 -2.44 10.00
C ASP A 110 -24.43 -1.34 9.64
N ILE A 111 -24.61 -1.11 8.34
CA ILE A 111 -25.62 -0.19 7.78
C ILE A 111 -26.38 -0.85 6.65
N PRO A 112 -27.64 -0.44 6.39
CA PRO A 112 -28.35 -0.87 5.20
C PRO A 112 -27.61 -0.48 3.92
N VAL A 113 -27.53 -1.38 2.94
CA VAL A 113 -26.89 -1.09 1.63
C VAL A 113 -27.55 0.10 0.91
N ALA A 114 -28.85 0.32 1.14
CA ALA A 114 -29.56 1.47 0.60
C ALA A 114 -29.00 2.83 1.07
N ASP A 115 -28.40 2.86 2.27
CA ASP A 115 -27.82 4.07 2.87
C ASP A 115 -26.50 4.48 2.22
N LEU A 116 -25.86 3.61 1.40
CA LEU A 116 -24.64 3.95 0.63
C LEU A 116 -24.81 5.18 -0.28
N ARG A 117 -26.06 5.53 -0.61
CA ARG A 117 -26.39 6.72 -1.41
C ARG A 117 -26.47 8.00 -0.58
N ALA A 118 -26.49 7.90 0.76
CA ALA A 118 -26.58 9.03 1.68
C ALA A 118 -25.20 9.63 2.00
N ASP A 119 -25.19 10.77 2.71
CA ASP A 119 -23.95 11.32 3.28
C ASP A 119 -23.55 10.55 4.55
N LEU A 120 -22.69 9.57 4.39
CA LEU A 120 -22.25 8.66 5.46
C LEU A 120 -21.34 9.33 6.51
N ARG A 121 -20.86 10.55 6.29
CA ARG A 121 -20.08 11.31 7.30
C ARG A 121 -20.90 11.59 8.55
N ARG A 122 -22.20 11.74 8.39
CA ARG A 122 -23.19 12.04 9.43
C ARG A 122 -24.19 10.90 9.64
N ALA A 123 -23.78 9.68 9.31
CA ALA A 123 -24.64 8.51 9.47
C ALA A 123 -25.09 8.40 10.95
N PRO A 124 -26.40 8.28 11.22
CA PRO A 124 -26.92 8.12 12.59
C PRO A 124 -26.29 6.94 13.32
N GLN A 125 -25.96 5.87 12.59
CA GLN A 125 -25.36 4.65 13.11
C GLN A 125 -23.94 4.87 13.66
N ALA A 126 -23.25 5.93 13.24
CA ALA A 126 -21.94 6.29 13.77
C ALA A 126 -22.01 6.93 15.18
N HIS A 127 -23.22 7.29 15.68
CA HIS A 127 -23.43 7.92 16.98
C HIS A 127 -22.54 9.14 17.23
N GLY A 128 -22.35 9.98 16.21
CA GLY A 128 -21.51 11.18 16.27
C GLY A 128 -20.00 10.91 16.23
N ARG A 129 -19.58 9.63 16.13
CA ARG A 129 -18.17 9.28 15.92
C ARG A 129 -17.75 9.57 14.47
N PRO A 130 -16.49 9.97 14.20
CA PRO A 130 -16.03 10.16 12.84
C PRO A 130 -15.98 8.82 12.10
N VAL A 131 -16.54 8.76 10.89
CA VAL A 131 -16.44 7.59 10.03
C VAL A 131 -15.06 7.60 9.39
N LEU A 132 -14.31 6.49 9.53
CA LEU A 132 -12.96 6.33 9.00
C LEU A 132 -12.98 5.88 7.54
N ARG A 133 -13.81 4.90 7.23
CA ARG A 133 -14.05 4.35 5.90
C ARG A 133 -15.38 3.61 5.83
N VAL A 134 -15.78 3.30 4.61
CA VAL A 134 -16.93 2.46 4.31
C VAL A 134 -16.43 1.13 3.75
N GLU A 135 -16.94 0.02 4.25
CA GLU A 135 -16.67 -1.31 3.71
C GLU A 135 -17.95 -1.87 3.08
N VAL A 136 -17.83 -2.36 1.85
CA VAL A 136 -18.95 -2.88 1.06
C VAL A 136 -18.62 -4.28 0.59
N GLY A 137 -19.47 -5.22 0.90
CA GLY A 137 -19.46 -6.56 0.33
C GLY A 137 -20.40 -6.65 -0.86
N ALA A 138 -19.92 -7.14 -2.00
CA ALA A 138 -20.71 -7.24 -3.23
C ALA A 138 -20.55 -8.62 -3.92
N PRO A 139 -21.65 -9.28 -4.34
CA PRO A 139 -21.61 -10.58 -5.02
C PRO A 139 -21.30 -10.39 -6.52
N SER A 140 -20.13 -9.82 -6.83
CA SER A 140 -19.70 -9.57 -8.20
C SER A 140 -18.67 -10.60 -8.67
N PRO A 141 -18.81 -11.17 -9.89
CA PRO A 141 -17.84 -12.09 -10.47
C PRO A 141 -16.43 -11.48 -10.62
N VAL A 142 -16.33 -10.17 -10.77
CA VAL A 142 -15.05 -9.44 -10.85
C VAL A 142 -14.30 -9.53 -9.52
N LEU A 143 -15.02 -9.50 -8.40
CA LEU A 143 -14.45 -9.57 -7.05
C LEU A 143 -14.17 -11.02 -6.60
N ALA A 144 -14.90 -12.00 -7.15
CA ALA A 144 -14.79 -13.41 -6.75
C ALA A 144 -13.39 -14.02 -6.93
N GLY A 145 -12.51 -13.34 -7.69
CA GLY A 145 -11.10 -13.72 -7.85
C GLY A 145 -10.17 -13.24 -6.72
N GLY A 146 -10.69 -12.47 -5.75
CA GLY A 146 -9.92 -11.88 -4.66
C GLY A 146 -9.59 -10.38 -4.87
N LEU A 147 -10.09 -9.76 -5.94
CA LEU A 147 -9.94 -8.31 -6.12
C LEU A 147 -10.71 -7.54 -5.05
N THR A 148 -10.05 -6.55 -4.48
CA THR A 148 -10.63 -5.58 -3.54
C THR A 148 -10.36 -4.18 -4.07
N PHE A 149 -11.41 -3.43 -4.37
CA PHE A 149 -11.29 -2.06 -4.85
C PHE A 149 -11.30 -1.06 -3.71
N ILE A 150 -10.43 -0.08 -3.78
CA ILE A 150 -10.34 1.04 -2.84
C ILE A 150 -10.66 2.30 -3.63
N ASP A 151 -11.93 2.76 -3.55
CA ASP A 151 -12.35 4.03 -4.15
C ASP A 151 -11.92 5.18 -3.24
N THR A 152 -11.10 6.07 -3.80
CA THR A 152 -10.56 7.20 -3.05
C THR A 152 -11.41 8.44 -3.26
N PRO A 153 -11.49 9.34 -2.26
CA PRO A 153 -12.10 10.64 -2.46
C PRO A 153 -11.52 11.34 -3.68
N GLY A 154 -12.40 11.88 -4.52
CA GLY A 154 -11.98 12.69 -5.66
C GLY A 154 -11.17 13.90 -5.19
N VAL A 155 -10.08 14.18 -5.85
CA VAL A 155 -9.14 15.26 -5.52
C VAL A 155 -9.19 16.32 -6.59
N GLY A 156 -9.21 17.60 -6.19
CA GLY A 156 -9.30 18.75 -7.11
C GLY A 156 -10.46 19.69 -6.77
N GLY A 157 -10.30 20.96 -7.05
CA GLY A 157 -11.18 22.05 -6.66
C GLY A 157 -10.64 22.84 -5.47
N GLN A 158 -11.10 24.08 -5.29
CA GLN A 158 -10.65 24.92 -4.16
C GLN A 158 -10.94 24.23 -2.82
N GLY A 159 -9.88 23.94 -2.04
CA GLY A 159 -9.99 23.31 -0.72
C GLY A 159 -10.19 21.79 -0.74
N GLN A 160 -9.90 21.08 -1.84
CA GLN A 160 -9.97 19.61 -1.94
C GLN A 160 -8.61 18.94 -1.67
N PRO A 161 -8.57 17.72 -1.08
CA PRO A 161 -7.33 16.98 -0.94
C PRO A 161 -6.71 16.72 -2.32
N HIS A 162 -5.39 16.86 -2.39
CA HIS A 162 -4.64 16.66 -3.62
C HIS A 162 -4.42 15.19 -3.93
N LEU A 163 -4.12 14.85 -5.20
CA LEU A 163 -3.74 13.50 -5.63
C LEU A 163 -2.64 12.90 -4.76
N SER A 164 -1.72 13.72 -4.25
CA SER A 164 -0.67 13.30 -3.33
C SER A 164 -1.18 12.65 -2.04
N ALA A 165 -2.40 12.95 -1.59
CA ALA A 165 -3.02 12.26 -0.45
C ALA A 165 -3.26 10.78 -0.72
N THR A 166 -3.54 10.42 -1.96
CA THR A 166 -3.76 9.04 -2.40
C THR A 166 -2.45 8.23 -2.42
N LEU A 167 -1.29 8.88 -2.57
CA LEU A 167 0.02 8.22 -2.51
C LEU A 167 0.21 7.43 -1.21
N GLY A 168 -0.35 7.91 -0.10
CA GLY A 168 -0.29 7.22 1.18
C GLY A 168 -1.02 5.87 1.24
N LEU A 169 -1.87 5.55 0.27
CA LEU A 169 -2.58 4.28 0.15
C LEU A 169 -1.86 3.28 -0.77
N LEU A 170 -0.95 3.77 -1.63
CA LEU A 170 -0.29 2.95 -2.65
C LEU A 170 0.70 1.91 -2.09
N PRO A 171 1.40 2.11 -0.96
CA PRO A 171 2.24 1.06 -0.37
C PRO A 171 1.49 -0.23 -0.05
N ASP A 172 0.20 -0.10 0.29
CA ASP A 172 -0.67 -1.25 0.59
C ASP A 172 -1.44 -1.75 -0.63
N ALA A 173 -1.29 -1.10 -1.79
CA ALA A 173 -1.95 -1.46 -3.03
C ALA A 173 -1.10 -2.43 -3.87
N ASP A 174 -1.77 -3.32 -4.57
CA ASP A 174 -1.16 -4.25 -5.54
C ASP A 174 -1.26 -3.71 -6.97
N ALA A 175 -2.27 -2.84 -7.22
CA ALA A 175 -2.42 -2.16 -8.49
C ALA A 175 -3.09 -0.79 -8.33
N LEU A 176 -2.85 0.08 -9.32
CA LEU A 176 -3.45 1.39 -9.44
C LEU A 176 -4.31 1.47 -10.72
N LEU A 177 -5.55 1.92 -10.58
CA LEU A 177 -6.35 2.43 -11.70
C LEU A 177 -6.42 3.95 -11.58
N PHE A 178 -5.71 4.65 -12.44
CA PHE A 178 -5.78 6.11 -12.51
C PHE A 178 -6.88 6.52 -13.48
N VAL A 179 -7.87 7.27 -13.00
CA VAL A 179 -9.06 7.65 -13.76
C VAL A 179 -8.98 9.11 -14.15
N SER A 180 -9.03 9.38 -15.45
CA SER A 180 -9.18 10.72 -16.03
C SER A 180 -10.30 10.68 -17.07
N ASP A 181 -11.01 11.80 -17.28
CA ASP A 181 -12.02 11.84 -18.34
C ASP A 181 -11.42 12.37 -19.65
N THR A 182 -12.10 12.12 -20.75
CA THR A 182 -11.64 12.50 -22.08
C THR A 182 -12.02 13.95 -22.49
N SER A 183 -12.29 14.83 -21.50
CA SER A 183 -12.56 16.26 -21.78
C SER A 183 -11.31 17.05 -22.15
N GLN A 184 -10.16 16.61 -21.65
CA GLN A 184 -8.83 17.20 -21.87
C GLN A 184 -7.74 16.15 -21.68
N GLU A 185 -6.56 16.42 -22.21
CA GLU A 185 -5.35 15.62 -21.96
C GLU A 185 -4.86 15.73 -20.50
N PHE A 186 -3.98 14.81 -20.07
CA PHE A 186 -3.43 14.81 -18.71
C PHE A 186 -2.82 16.15 -18.33
N THR A 187 -3.26 16.67 -17.21
CA THR A 187 -2.70 17.86 -16.60
C THR A 187 -1.34 17.59 -15.94
N GLU A 188 -0.52 18.63 -15.75
CA GLU A 188 0.77 18.44 -15.05
C GLU A 188 0.62 17.88 -13.62
N PRO A 189 -0.38 18.23 -12.80
CA PRO A 189 -0.62 17.55 -11.52
C PRO A 189 -0.90 16.04 -11.66
N GLU A 190 -1.65 15.63 -12.68
CA GLU A 190 -1.93 14.21 -12.95
C GLU A 190 -0.66 13.47 -13.39
N MET A 191 0.12 14.06 -14.30
CA MET A 191 1.39 13.48 -14.75
C MET A 191 2.41 13.37 -13.61
N ARG A 192 2.44 14.35 -12.70
CA ARG A 192 3.29 14.30 -11.51
C ARG A 192 2.86 13.17 -10.59
N PHE A 193 1.56 13.05 -10.31
CA PHE A 193 1.03 11.95 -9.51
C PHE A 193 1.37 10.59 -10.12
N LEU A 194 1.20 10.42 -11.43
CA LEU A 194 1.51 9.17 -12.12
C LEU A 194 3.00 8.80 -12.00
N ARG A 195 3.91 9.77 -12.14
CA ARG A 195 5.35 9.56 -11.91
C ARG A 195 5.63 9.06 -10.48
N GLN A 196 5.05 9.71 -9.49
CA GLN A 196 5.21 9.32 -8.08
C GLN A 196 4.55 7.98 -7.76
N ALA A 197 3.39 7.72 -8.31
CA ALA A 197 2.61 6.52 -8.04
C ALA A 197 3.27 5.25 -8.59
N VAL A 198 3.88 5.31 -9.78
CA VAL A 198 4.57 4.17 -10.40
C VAL A 198 5.82 3.76 -9.61
N GLU A 199 6.50 4.70 -8.95
CA GLU A 199 7.63 4.40 -8.05
C GLU A 199 7.22 3.55 -6.84
N ILE A 200 5.95 3.67 -6.39
CA ILE A 200 5.42 2.94 -5.23
C ILE A 200 4.65 1.71 -5.67
N CYS A 201 3.83 1.82 -6.71
CA CYS A 201 2.95 0.78 -7.23
C CYS A 201 3.13 0.65 -8.75
N PRO A 202 4.08 -0.18 -9.22
CA PRO A 202 4.44 -0.25 -10.64
C PRO A 202 3.41 -0.97 -11.50
N VAL A 203 2.41 -1.62 -10.90
CA VAL A 203 1.32 -2.26 -11.62
C VAL A 203 0.13 -1.33 -11.69
N GLY A 204 -0.34 -1.00 -12.90
CA GLY A 204 -1.51 -0.14 -13.05
C GLY A 204 -1.91 0.11 -14.49
N ALA A 205 -2.99 0.87 -14.63
CA ALA A 205 -3.48 1.39 -15.89
C ALA A 205 -4.08 2.79 -15.68
N THR A 206 -4.09 3.58 -16.74
CA THR A 206 -4.91 4.79 -16.81
C THR A 206 -6.23 4.43 -17.49
N VAL A 207 -7.35 4.86 -16.88
CA VAL A 207 -8.70 4.59 -17.40
C VAL A 207 -9.28 5.92 -17.87
N ALA A 208 -9.44 6.06 -19.19
CA ALA A 208 -9.99 7.24 -19.81
C ALA A 208 -11.52 7.10 -19.91
N THR A 209 -12.26 7.85 -19.09
CA THR A 209 -13.72 7.72 -18.95
C THR A 209 -14.48 8.70 -19.85
N LYS A 210 -15.82 8.56 -19.91
CA LYS A 210 -16.75 9.45 -20.62
C LYS A 210 -16.49 9.53 -22.14
N THR A 211 -16.04 8.45 -22.75
CA THR A 211 -15.81 8.38 -24.21
C THR A 211 -17.09 8.58 -25.02
N ASP A 212 -18.25 8.36 -24.42
CA ASP A 212 -19.58 8.63 -24.97
C ASP A 212 -19.93 10.12 -25.03
N LEU A 213 -19.32 10.95 -24.19
CA LEU A 213 -19.66 12.36 -24.01
C LEU A 213 -18.82 13.28 -24.90
N TYR A 214 -17.55 12.94 -25.15
CA TYR A 214 -16.59 13.79 -25.83
C TYR A 214 -16.24 13.26 -27.23
N PRO A 215 -16.60 13.96 -28.32
CA PRO A 215 -16.41 13.46 -29.69
C PRO A 215 -14.94 13.24 -30.08
N PHE A 216 -14.03 14.02 -29.49
CA PHE A 216 -12.60 14.00 -29.80
C PHE A 216 -11.78 13.12 -28.82
N TRP A 217 -12.41 12.25 -28.07
CA TRP A 217 -11.75 11.40 -27.06
C TRP A 217 -10.54 10.63 -27.58
N ARG A 218 -10.52 10.21 -28.86
CA ARG A 218 -9.38 9.50 -29.45
C ARG A 218 -8.13 10.38 -29.53
N GLN A 219 -8.29 11.67 -29.86
CA GLN A 219 -7.18 12.63 -29.91
C GLN A 219 -6.61 12.88 -28.51
N VAL A 220 -7.46 12.95 -27.49
CA VAL A 220 -7.05 13.08 -26.10
C VAL A 220 -6.25 11.85 -25.67
N ILE A 221 -6.70 10.64 -25.98
CA ILE A 221 -5.97 9.42 -25.69
C ILE A 221 -4.61 9.36 -26.39
N ASP A 222 -4.53 9.74 -27.65
CA ASP A 222 -3.27 9.77 -28.40
C ASP A 222 -2.27 10.73 -27.75
N ALA A 223 -2.73 11.89 -27.26
CA ALA A 223 -1.93 12.84 -26.50
C ALA A 223 -1.49 12.27 -25.14
N ASP A 224 -2.40 11.65 -24.40
CA ASP A 224 -2.09 11.01 -23.09
C ASP A 224 -1.06 9.90 -23.24
N VAL A 225 -1.17 9.05 -24.25
CA VAL A 225 -0.17 8.02 -24.58
C VAL A 225 1.18 8.66 -24.91
N ALA A 226 1.20 9.81 -25.62
CA ALA A 226 2.43 10.53 -25.91
C ALA A 226 3.06 11.10 -24.64
N HIS A 227 2.28 11.67 -23.72
CA HIS A 227 2.75 12.17 -22.42
C HIS A 227 3.34 11.04 -21.56
N LEU A 228 2.67 9.89 -21.46
CA LEU A 228 3.18 8.73 -20.71
C LEU A 228 4.49 8.21 -21.29
N ARG A 229 4.60 8.10 -22.62
CA ARG A 229 5.84 7.70 -23.29
C ARG A 229 6.98 8.69 -23.06
N ALA A 230 6.70 10.00 -23.17
CA ALA A 230 7.69 11.04 -22.89
C ALA A 230 8.19 10.97 -21.44
N ALA A 231 7.32 10.63 -20.50
CA ALA A 231 7.63 10.43 -19.09
C ALA A 231 8.25 9.03 -18.80
N ARG A 232 8.38 8.14 -19.78
CA ARG A 232 8.84 6.74 -19.63
C ARG A 232 7.99 5.92 -18.66
N LEU A 233 6.69 6.17 -18.64
CA LEU A 233 5.72 5.42 -17.83
C LEU A 233 5.08 4.33 -18.69
N ASP A 234 5.24 3.05 -18.28
CA ASP A 234 4.63 1.90 -18.95
C ASP A 234 3.25 1.61 -18.36
N LEU A 235 2.31 2.52 -18.62
CA LEU A 235 0.92 2.38 -18.21
C LEU A 235 0.01 2.33 -19.44
N PRO A 236 -0.80 1.28 -19.63
CA PRO A 236 -1.80 1.26 -20.70
C PRO A 236 -2.89 2.30 -20.44
N VAL A 237 -3.39 2.92 -21.50
CA VAL A 237 -4.57 3.79 -21.47
C VAL A 237 -5.77 3.00 -21.97
N ILE A 238 -6.77 2.78 -21.11
CA ILE A 238 -7.97 2.00 -21.40
C ILE A 238 -9.17 2.95 -21.49
N PRO A 239 -9.66 3.26 -22.70
CA PRO A 239 -10.86 4.09 -22.87
C PRO A 239 -12.11 3.31 -22.47
N VAL A 240 -13.03 3.92 -21.71
CA VAL A 240 -14.28 3.27 -21.31
C VAL A 240 -15.46 4.26 -21.26
N SER A 241 -16.67 3.74 -21.51
CA SER A 241 -17.92 4.43 -21.24
C SER A 241 -18.74 3.70 -20.18
N SER A 242 -18.83 4.27 -18.99
CA SER A 242 -19.67 3.74 -17.92
C SER A 242 -21.17 3.85 -18.25
N LEU A 243 -21.57 4.82 -19.05
CA LEU A 243 -22.96 4.99 -19.48
C LEU A 243 -23.38 3.88 -20.45
N LEU A 244 -22.58 3.64 -21.49
CA LEU A 244 -22.81 2.54 -22.44
C LEU A 244 -22.84 1.20 -21.72
N ARG A 245 -21.89 0.96 -20.78
CA ARG A 245 -21.87 -0.25 -19.96
C ARG A 245 -23.16 -0.44 -19.17
N SER A 246 -23.62 0.59 -18.47
CA SER A 246 -24.85 0.52 -17.68
C SER A 246 -26.06 0.22 -18.55
N HIS A 247 -26.12 0.81 -19.75
CA HIS A 247 -27.19 0.57 -20.71
C HIS A 247 -27.12 -0.84 -21.30
N ALA A 248 -25.93 -1.30 -21.68
CA ALA A 248 -25.70 -2.65 -22.19
C ALA A 248 -26.16 -3.73 -21.19
N VAL A 249 -25.87 -3.53 -19.90
CA VAL A 249 -26.32 -4.44 -18.84
C VAL A 249 -27.85 -4.44 -18.70
N SER A 250 -28.49 -3.25 -18.72
CA SER A 250 -29.94 -3.13 -18.57
C SER A 250 -30.72 -3.72 -19.72
N THR A 251 -30.17 -3.67 -20.95
CA THR A 251 -30.78 -4.20 -22.17
C THR A 251 -30.25 -5.59 -22.58
N ASN A 252 -29.27 -6.12 -21.87
CA ASN A 252 -28.54 -7.35 -22.20
C ASN A 252 -27.94 -7.32 -23.61
N ASP A 253 -27.43 -6.15 -24.02
CA ASP A 253 -26.86 -5.89 -25.34
C ASP A 253 -25.35 -6.14 -25.33
N LYS A 254 -24.90 -7.15 -26.09
CA LYS A 254 -23.49 -7.54 -26.15
C LYS A 254 -22.65 -6.59 -27.00
N GLU A 255 -23.22 -6.06 -28.09
CA GLU A 255 -22.50 -5.16 -29.00
C GLU A 255 -22.22 -3.84 -28.26
N LEU A 256 -23.21 -3.31 -27.57
CA LEU A 256 -23.07 -2.11 -26.75
C LEU A 256 -22.10 -2.33 -25.57
N ASN A 257 -22.04 -3.56 -25.04
CA ASN A 257 -21.06 -3.91 -24.03
C ASN A 257 -19.62 -3.90 -24.57
N GLU A 258 -19.40 -4.42 -25.77
CA GLU A 258 -18.09 -4.34 -26.44
C GLU A 258 -17.73 -2.87 -26.74
N GLU A 259 -18.68 -2.07 -27.21
CA GLU A 259 -18.48 -0.64 -27.48
C GLU A 259 -18.13 0.14 -26.21
N SER A 260 -18.67 -0.26 -25.04
CA SER A 260 -18.34 0.34 -23.76
C SER A 260 -16.88 0.14 -23.34
N ASN A 261 -16.18 -0.78 -23.97
CA ASN A 261 -14.81 -1.23 -23.71
C ASN A 261 -14.52 -1.74 -22.27
N PHE A 262 -15.55 -2.03 -21.48
CA PHE A 262 -15.40 -2.69 -20.18
C PHE A 262 -14.80 -4.10 -20.26
N PRO A 263 -15.04 -4.90 -21.32
CA PRO A 263 -14.35 -6.18 -21.50
C PRO A 263 -12.83 -6.06 -21.50
N GLU A 264 -12.24 -5.01 -22.09
CA GLU A 264 -10.79 -4.76 -22.06
C GLU A 264 -10.30 -4.43 -20.65
N LEU A 265 -11.01 -3.58 -19.90
CA LEU A 265 -10.70 -3.28 -18.51
C LEU A 265 -10.75 -4.54 -17.62
N VAL A 266 -11.78 -5.39 -17.79
CA VAL A 266 -11.89 -6.67 -17.07
C VAL A 266 -10.76 -7.61 -17.45
N SER A 267 -10.37 -7.65 -18.74
CA SER A 267 -9.23 -8.43 -19.23
C SER A 267 -7.91 -7.97 -18.63
N PHE A 268 -7.69 -6.66 -18.52
CA PHE A 268 -6.52 -6.09 -17.84
C PHE A 268 -6.48 -6.50 -16.37
N LEU A 269 -7.59 -6.35 -15.64
CA LEU A 269 -7.69 -6.72 -14.22
C LEU A 269 -7.45 -8.22 -14.00
N SER A 270 -8.03 -9.07 -14.84
CA SER A 270 -7.88 -10.52 -14.71
C SER A 270 -6.50 -11.02 -15.17
N GLY A 271 -5.98 -10.50 -16.26
CA GLY A 271 -4.73 -10.96 -16.87
C GLY A 271 -3.47 -10.35 -16.27
N ARG A 272 -3.46 -9.02 -16.07
CA ARG A 272 -2.25 -8.33 -15.58
C ARG A 272 -2.21 -8.13 -14.07
N VAL A 273 -3.36 -7.92 -13.43
CA VAL A 273 -3.39 -7.69 -11.98
C VAL A 273 -3.58 -8.99 -11.22
N LEU A 274 -4.71 -9.67 -11.45
CA LEU A 274 -5.09 -10.87 -10.70
C LEU A 274 -4.11 -12.04 -10.91
N SER A 275 -3.76 -12.32 -12.17
CA SER A 275 -2.85 -13.44 -12.50
C SER A 275 -1.46 -13.22 -11.89
N ARG A 276 -0.87 -12.03 -12.07
CA ARG A 276 0.45 -11.69 -11.55
C ARG A 276 0.52 -11.76 -10.03
N GLU A 277 -0.49 -11.22 -9.33
CA GLU A 277 -0.48 -11.24 -7.86
C GLU A 277 -0.78 -12.64 -7.31
N ASN A 278 -1.63 -13.43 -7.98
CA ASN A 278 -1.83 -14.83 -7.61
C ASN A 278 -0.54 -15.64 -7.78
N ASP A 279 0.23 -15.42 -8.85
CA ASP A 279 1.54 -16.03 -9.03
C ASP A 279 2.51 -15.67 -7.89
N ARG A 280 2.56 -14.40 -7.49
CA ARG A 280 3.39 -13.96 -6.35
C ARG A 280 2.96 -14.57 -5.02
N VAL A 281 1.66 -14.62 -4.74
CA VAL A 281 1.12 -15.26 -3.53
C VAL A 281 1.45 -16.74 -3.54
N ARG A 282 1.26 -17.41 -4.69
CA ARG A 282 1.60 -18.83 -4.87
C ARG A 282 3.07 -19.09 -4.57
N ASP A 283 3.96 -18.36 -5.24
CA ASP A 283 5.41 -18.56 -5.11
C ASP A 283 5.87 -18.33 -3.66
N HIS A 284 5.34 -17.29 -3.01
CA HIS A 284 5.63 -17.03 -1.60
C HIS A 284 5.11 -18.15 -0.67
N VAL A 285 3.91 -18.68 -0.91
CA VAL A 285 3.36 -19.80 -0.13
C VAL A 285 4.16 -21.07 -0.35
N LEU A 286 4.60 -21.35 -1.59
CA LEU A 286 5.46 -22.48 -1.90
C LEU A 286 6.81 -22.40 -1.18
N ASP A 287 7.41 -21.20 -1.11
CA ASP A 287 8.63 -20.98 -0.34
C ASP A 287 8.43 -21.22 1.16
N GLU A 288 7.28 -20.80 1.72
CA GLU A 288 6.95 -21.07 3.12
C GLU A 288 6.75 -22.54 3.42
N ILE A 289 6.06 -23.28 2.52
CA ILE A 289 5.88 -24.74 2.64
C ILE A 289 7.24 -25.44 2.61
N ARG A 290 8.08 -25.09 1.63
CA ARG A 290 9.42 -25.67 1.49
C ARG A 290 10.25 -25.43 2.74
N SER A 291 10.31 -24.19 3.23
CA SER A 291 11.00 -23.83 4.46
C SER A 291 10.55 -24.62 5.67
N ALA A 292 9.24 -24.69 5.89
CA ALA A 292 8.70 -25.46 7.01
C ALA A 292 9.02 -26.95 6.89
N ALA A 293 8.92 -27.52 5.68
CA ALA A 293 9.26 -28.90 5.42
C ALA A 293 10.76 -29.19 5.62
N GLU A 294 11.67 -28.30 5.23
CA GLU A 294 13.10 -28.41 5.45
C GLU A 294 13.45 -28.38 6.95
N HIS A 295 12.85 -27.46 7.71
CA HIS A 295 13.03 -27.40 9.16
C HIS A 295 12.56 -28.68 9.88
N LEU A 296 11.40 -29.22 9.47
CA LEU A 296 10.90 -30.47 10.01
C LEU A 296 11.78 -31.67 9.60
N ASN A 297 12.21 -31.71 8.33
CA ASN A 297 13.04 -32.77 7.80
C ASN A 297 14.42 -32.83 8.49
N LEU A 298 14.95 -31.70 8.94
CA LEU A 298 16.19 -31.65 9.70
C LEU A 298 16.05 -32.42 11.04
N ALA A 299 14.98 -32.19 11.79
CA ALA A 299 14.72 -32.85 13.06
C ALA A 299 14.42 -34.37 12.87
N VAL A 300 13.45 -34.65 11.98
CA VAL A 300 13.04 -36.05 11.65
C VAL A 300 14.20 -36.85 11.10
N GLY A 301 14.98 -36.30 10.18
CA GLY A 301 16.15 -36.94 9.58
C GLY A 301 17.28 -37.18 10.57
N SER A 302 17.50 -36.26 11.50
CA SER A 302 18.49 -36.38 12.58
C SER A 302 18.12 -37.49 13.56
N GLU A 303 16.86 -37.58 13.98
CA GLU A 303 16.34 -38.65 14.84
C GLU A 303 16.43 -40.02 14.15
N LEU A 304 15.98 -40.08 12.88
CA LEU A 304 16.03 -41.31 12.08
C LEU A 304 17.47 -41.83 11.91
N SER A 305 18.40 -40.96 11.57
CA SER A 305 19.81 -41.30 11.42
C SER A 305 20.42 -41.84 12.73
N ALA A 306 20.08 -41.20 13.85
CA ALA A 306 20.54 -41.62 15.16
C ALA A 306 19.98 -42.97 15.59
N LEU A 307 18.74 -43.29 15.24
CA LEU A 307 18.12 -44.58 15.50
C LEU A 307 18.66 -45.69 14.62
N THR A 308 18.99 -45.39 13.35
CA THR A 308 19.46 -46.43 12.40
C THR A 308 20.94 -46.73 12.54
N ASP A 309 21.79 -45.77 12.86
CA ASP A 309 23.24 -45.94 13.03
C ASP A 309 23.79 -45.23 14.28
N PRO A 310 23.99 -45.97 15.40
CA PRO A 310 24.50 -45.36 16.64
C PRO A 310 25.91 -44.78 16.55
N LEU A 311 26.73 -45.20 15.57
CA LEU A 311 28.06 -44.62 15.36
C LEU A 311 27.97 -43.30 14.64
N GLN A 312 27.06 -43.18 13.69
CA GLN A 312 26.73 -41.88 13.04
C GLN A 312 26.04 -40.91 14.01
N ALA A 313 25.23 -41.41 14.96
CA ALA A 313 24.57 -40.55 15.95
C ALA A 313 25.56 -39.65 16.71
N ARG A 314 26.71 -40.21 17.14
CA ARG A 314 27.75 -39.40 17.84
C ARG A 314 28.38 -38.32 16.95
N ARG A 315 28.62 -38.67 15.67
CA ARG A 315 29.15 -37.71 14.70
C ARG A 315 28.13 -36.59 14.40
N LEU A 316 26.86 -36.98 14.23
CA LEU A 316 25.77 -36.09 13.97
C LEU A 316 25.51 -35.13 15.17
N THR A 317 25.59 -35.66 16.40
CA THR A 317 25.50 -34.81 17.61
C THR A 317 26.59 -33.73 17.63
N ALA A 318 27.85 -34.12 17.40
CA ALA A 318 28.97 -33.17 17.37
C ALA A 318 28.83 -32.16 16.23
N GLU A 319 28.32 -32.59 15.06
CA GLU A 319 28.07 -31.71 13.94
C GLU A 319 26.92 -30.72 14.22
N LEU A 320 25.83 -31.16 14.85
CA LEU A 320 24.71 -30.33 15.24
C LEU A 320 25.10 -29.34 16.35
N GLU A 321 25.93 -29.76 17.33
CA GLU A 321 26.49 -28.87 18.35
C GLU A 321 27.35 -27.78 17.71
N ARG A 322 28.25 -28.17 16.80
CA ARG A 322 29.08 -27.22 16.06
C ARG A 322 28.22 -26.23 15.26
N ARG A 323 27.23 -26.72 14.50
CA ARG A 323 26.31 -25.84 13.73
C ARG A 323 25.48 -24.94 14.63
N LYS A 324 25.09 -25.42 15.81
CA LYS A 324 24.39 -24.61 16.79
C LYS A 324 25.29 -23.50 17.33
N GLU A 325 26.55 -23.80 17.67
CA GLU A 325 27.53 -22.79 18.10
C GLU A 325 27.78 -21.77 16.97
N GLU A 326 28.01 -22.24 15.74
CA GLU A 326 28.17 -21.36 14.56
C GLU A 326 26.93 -20.47 14.34
N ALA A 327 25.73 -21.04 14.45
CA ALA A 327 24.50 -20.26 14.31
C ALA A 327 24.32 -19.25 15.47
N GLN A 328 24.71 -19.62 16.71
CA GLN A 328 24.68 -18.72 17.87
C GLN A 328 25.71 -17.61 17.73
N ASP A 329 26.92 -17.92 17.26
CA ASP A 329 27.97 -16.93 16.99
C ASP A 329 27.55 -16.01 15.84
N ALA A 330 26.99 -16.55 14.76
CA ALA A 330 26.41 -15.79 13.68
C ALA A 330 25.28 -14.88 14.19
N LEU A 331 24.43 -15.34 15.09
CA LEU A 331 23.37 -14.54 15.71
C LEU A 331 23.92 -13.48 16.67
N GLN A 332 25.03 -13.74 17.35
CA GLN A 332 25.72 -12.72 18.15
C GLN A 332 26.43 -11.68 17.27
N GLN A 333 27.05 -12.10 16.18
CA GLN A 333 27.60 -11.20 15.16
C GLN A 333 26.49 -10.45 14.41
N THR A 334 25.30 -11.02 14.24
CA THR A 334 24.12 -10.36 13.71
C THR A 334 23.45 -9.37 14.69
N ALA A 335 23.95 -9.17 15.92
CA ALA A 335 23.60 -7.96 16.68
C ALA A 335 23.86 -6.68 15.86
N LEU A 336 24.75 -6.77 14.88
CA LEU A 336 25.04 -5.71 13.90
C LEU A 336 23.79 -5.33 13.08
N TRP A 337 22.91 -6.28 12.68
CA TRP A 337 21.70 -5.93 11.93
C TRP A 337 20.72 -5.07 12.73
N GLN A 338 20.61 -5.33 14.03
CA GLN A 338 19.77 -4.50 14.91
C GLN A 338 20.33 -3.08 15.03
N GLN A 339 21.64 -2.96 15.07
CA GLN A 339 22.31 -1.67 15.06
C GLN A 339 22.08 -0.97 13.72
N ILE A 340 22.36 -1.64 12.58
CA ILE A 340 22.11 -1.09 11.23
C ILE A 340 20.67 -0.65 11.07
N LEU A 341 19.70 -1.47 11.51
CA LEU A 341 18.28 -1.12 11.46
C LEU A 341 17.96 0.09 12.34
N ASN A 342 18.46 0.14 13.58
CA ASN A 342 18.16 1.22 14.51
C ASN A 342 18.82 2.53 14.07
N ASP A 343 20.09 2.49 13.70
CA ASP A 343 20.84 3.65 13.24
C ASP A 343 20.27 4.14 11.91
N GLY A 344 20.02 3.23 10.94
CA GLY A 344 19.44 3.58 9.65
C GLY A 344 18.03 4.18 9.74
N ILE A 345 17.18 3.70 10.64
CA ILE A 345 15.86 4.32 10.89
C ILE A 345 15.98 5.67 11.57
N ALA A 346 16.95 5.84 12.48
CA ALA A 346 17.18 7.12 13.15
C ALA A 346 17.68 8.17 12.14
N ASP A 347 18.64 7.80 11.29
CA ASP A 347 19.18 8.65 10.23
C ASP A 347 18.09 8.98 9.20
N LEU A 348 17.35 7.98 8.74
CA LEU A 348 16.24 8.18 7.80
C LEU A 348 15.16 9.12 8.38
N THR A 349 14.86 9.00 9.67
CA THR A 349 13.90 9.88 10.34
C THR A 349 14.39 11.33 10.37
N ALA A 350 15.68 11.53 10.66
CA ALA A 350 16.31 12.86 10.68
C ALA A 350 16.35 13.47 9.26
N ASP A 351 16.71 12.66 8.26
CA ASP A 351 16.79 13.08 6.87
C ASP A 351 15.42 13.46 6.30
N VAL A 352 14.37 12.66 6.60
CA VAL A 352 12.98 12.95 6.20
C VAL A 352 12.49 14.25 6.82
N ASP A 353 12.75 14.47 8.11
CA ASP A 353 12.41 15.72 8.79
C ASP A 353 13.16 16.92 8.18
N HIS A 354 14.44 16.75 7.86
CA HIS A 354 15.25 17.81 7.27
C HIS A 354 14.76 18.20 5.87
N ASP A 355 14.55 17.21 4.99
CA ASP A 355 14.06 17.43 3.62
C ASP A 355 12.69 18.12 3.63
N LEU A 356 11.75 17.66 4.48
CA LEU A 356 10.43 18.26 4.59
C LEU A 356 10.50 19.74 5.03
N ARG A 357 11.35 20.04 6.03
CA ARG A 357 11.55 21.43 6.49
C ARG A 357 12.20 22.31 5.44
N ALA A 358 13.14 21.76 4.66
CA ALA A 358 13.79 22.49 3.58
C ALA A 358 12.79 22.86 2.47
N ARG A 359 11.94 21.93 2.06
CA ARG A 359 10.87 22.15 1.07
C ARG A 359 9.86 23.20 1.57
N PHE A 360 9.40 23.07 2.80
CA PHE A 360 8.42 24.00 3.37
C PHE A 360 8.98 25.41 3.54
N ARG A 361 10.26 25.53 3.87
CA ARG A 361 10.94 26.84 3.90
C ARG A 361 10.95 27.49 2.52
N ALA A 362 11.25 26.72 1.46
CA ALA A 362 11.25 27.26 0.09
C ALA A 362 9.83 27.72 -0.32
N ILE A 363 8.80 26.93 0.01
CA ILE A 363 7.39 27.30 -0.25
C ILE A 363 7.02 28.58 0.51
N THR A 364 7.40 28.67 1.80
CA THR A 364 7.14 29.87 2.61
C THR A 364 7.77 31.10 2.01
N GLN A 365 9.05 31.04 1.62
CA GLN A 365 9.77 32.15 1.00
C GLN A 365 9.10 32.59 -0.30
N HIS A 366 8.80 31.65 -1.19
CA HIS A 366 8.15 31.94 -2.46
C HIS A 366 6.77 32.61 -2.25
N ALA A 367 5.95 32.07 -1.34
CA ALA A 367 4.64 32.63 -1.06
C ALA A 367 4.72 34.04 -0.40
N GLU A 368 5.73 34.29 0.45
CA GLU A 368 5.98 35.60 1.03
C GLU A 368 6.39 36.63 -0.04
N ASP A 369 7.21 36.23 -1.02
CA ASP A 369 7.59 37.09 -2.15
C ASP A 369 6.37 37.44 -3.02
N VAL A 370 5.45 36.49 -3.24
CA VAL A 370 4.20 36.72 -3.94
C VAL A 370 3.30 37.72 -3.16
N ILE A 371 3.16 37.51 -1.83
CA ILE A 371 2.40 38.43 -0.96
C ILE A 371 2.97 39.84 -1.01
N ASP A 372 4.29 40.00 -1.06
CA ASP A 372 4.92 41.33 -1.16
C ASP A 372 4.74 41.99 -2.51
N SER A 373 4.58 41.21 -3.58
CA SER A 373 4.43 41.72 -4.94
C SER A 373 3.01 42.14 -5.34
N CYS A 374 1.98 41.66 -4.59
CA CYS A 374 0.57 41.87 -4.95
C CYS A 374 -0.25 42.53 -3.81
N ASP A 375 -1.56 42.73 -4.06
CA ASP A 375 -2.54 43.04 -3.03
C ASP A 375 -3.14 41.73 -2.49
N PRO A 376 -2.77 41.31 -1.25
CA PRO A 376 -3.26 40.06 -0.70
C PRO A 376 -4.79 40.01 -0.53
N THR A 377 -5.47 41.16 -0.43
CA THR A 377 -6.92 41.16 -0.25
C THR A 377 -7.66 40.64 -1.49
N LEU A 378 -7.07 40.84 -2.66
CA LEU A 378 -7.61 40.38 -3.94
C LEU A 378 -7.10 38.99 -4.36
N ALA A 379 -5.83 38.71 -4.07
CA ALA A 379 -5.15 37.50 -4.54
C ALA A 379 -5.13 36.35 -3.50
N TRP A 380 -5.70 36.53 -2.31
CA TRP A 380 -5.54 35.58 -1.19
C TRP A 380 -6.04 34.17 -1.51
N ALA A 381 -7.17 34.07 -2.23
CA ALA A 381 -7.70 32.77 -2.62
C ALA A 381 -6.76 31.99 -3.57
N GLU A 382 -6.14 32.73 -4.51
CA GLU A 382 -5.20 32.15 -5.47
C GLU A 382 -3.88 31.75 -4.80
N ILE A 383 -3.33 32.64 -3.95
CA ILE A 383 -2.13 32.37 -3.15
C ILE A 383 -2.37 31.15 -2.25
N GLY A 384 -3.51 31.08 -1.57
CA GLY A 384 -3.88 29.96 -0.71
C GLY A 384 -3.92 28.62 -1.47
N ALA A 385 -4.59 28.61 -2.62
CA ALA A 385 -4.68 27.42 -3.47
C ALA A 385 -3.30 26.96 -4.00
N GLN A 386 -2.44 27.93 -4.39
CA GLN A 386 -1.08 27.61 -4.84
C GLN A 386 -0.24 27.04 -3.71
N VAL A 387 -0.27 27.64 -2.51
CA VAL A 387 0.46 27.15 -1.33
C VAL A 387 -0.01 25.75 -0.92
N GLU A 388 -1.32 25.51 -0.89
CA GLU A 388 -1.88 24.18 -0.60
C GLU A 388 -1.36 23.15 -1.60
N ASN A 389 -1.32 23.47 -2.88
CA ASN A 389 -0.81 22.59 -3.93
C ASN A 389 0.69 22.32 -3.77
N ASP A 390 1.50 23.34 -3.51
CA ASP A 390 2.94 23.22 -3.35
C ASP A 390 3.28 22.41 -2.10
N VAL A 391 2.57 22.62 -0.99
CA VAL A 391 2.70 21.83 0.25
C VAL A 391 2.34 20.37 0.00
N ALA A 392 1.23 20.09 -0.67
CA ALA A 392 0.82 18.73 -0.97
C ALA A 392 1.83 18.00 -1.87
N ASN A 393 2.37 18.69 -2.88
CA ASN A 393 3.43 18.15 -3.73
C ASN A 393 4.71 17.86 -2.94
N ALA A 394 5.13 18.77 -2.06
CA ALA A 394 6.30 18.60 -1.22
C ALA A 394 6.16 17.41 -0.26
N VAL A 395 4.98 17.22 0.33
CA VAL A 395 4.67 16.05 1.17
C VAL A 395 4.72 14.76 0.35
N GLY A 396 4.15 14.75 -0.85
CA GLY A 396 4.17 13.60 -1.75
C GLY A 396 5.59 13.20 -2.16
N ASP A 397 6.40 14.17 -2.59
CA ASP A 397 7.81 13.94 -2.97
C ASP A 397 8.65 13.43 -1.78
N ASN A 398 8.48 14.02 -0.60
CA ASN A 398 9.16 13.58 0.62
C ASN A 398 8.75 12.15 1.00
N PHE A 399 7.48 11.80 0.85
CA PHE A 399 6.96 10.46 1.12
C PHE A 399 7.56 9.41 0.18
N VAL A 400 7.59 9.66 -1.14
CA VAL A 400 8.19 8.75 -2.14
C VAL A 400 9.67 8.55 -1.84
N TRP A 401 10.38 9.62 -1.57
CA TRP A 401 11.79 9.56 -1.23
C TRP A 401 12.06 8.76 0.06
N ALA A 402 11.27 9.00 1.12
CA ALA A 402 11.37 8.24 2.38
C ALA A 402 11.11 6.74 2.17
N TYR A 403 10.14 6.41 1.32
CA TYR A 403 9.80 5.05 0.97
C TYR A 403 10.95 4.33 0.25
N GLN A 404 11.54 4.92 -0.77
CA GLN A 404 12.70 4.37 -1.49
C GLN A 404 13.90 4.14 -0.57
N ARG A 405 14.16 5.08 0.35
CA ARG A 405 15.26 4.95 1.33
C ARG A 405 14.99 3.84 2.34
N ALA A 406 13.75 3.67 2.78
CA ALA A 406 13.37 2.56 3.66
C ALA A 406 13.57 1.19 2.99
N GLU A 407 13.33 1.09 1.67
CA GLU A 407 13.64 -0.12 0.89
C GLU A 407 15.13 -0.44 0.86
N ILE A 408 15.93 0.57 0.58
CA ILE A 408 17.40 0.39 0.56
C ILE A 408 17.89 -0.10 1.91
N LEU A 409 17.40 0.49 3.01
CA LEU A 409 17.74 0.06 4.37
C LEU A 409 17.29 -1.39 4.64
N ALA A 410 16.08 -1.76 4.22
CA ALA A 410 15.60 -3.13 4.37
C ALA A 410 16.45 -4.15 3.61
N ALA A 411 16.90 -3.79 2.39
CA ALA A 411 17.81 -4.61 1.60
C ALA A 411 19.21 -4.71 2.24
N GLU A 412 19.70 -3.65 2.86
CA GLU A 412 20.98 -3.64 3.59
C GLU A 412 20.92 -4.56 4.81
N VAL A 413 19.86 -4.46 5.61
CA VAL A 413 19.62 -5.38 6.73
C VAL A 413 19.56 -6.82 6.25
N ALA A 414 18.84 -7.10 5.14
CA ALA A 414 18.77 -8.45 4.57
C ALA A 414 20.15 -9.02 4.20
N ARG A 415 21.04 -8.21 3.63
CA ARG A 415 22.41 -8.63 3.26
C ARG A 415 23.22 -9.08 4.46
N THR A 416 23.06 -8.45 5.64
CA THR A 416 23.81 -8.85 6.84
C THR A 416 23.49 -10.28 7.30
N PHE A 417 22.29 -10.79 7.01
CA PHE A 417 21.93 -12.17 7.28
C PHE A 417 22.55 -13.15 6.29
N VAL A 418 22.66 -12.78 5.02
CA VAL A 418 23.34 -13.58 3.99
C VAL A 418 24.83 -13.67 4.29
N ASP A 419 25.48 -12.54 4.60
CA ASP A 419 26.92 -12.46 4.87
C ASP A 419 27.33 -13.20 6.16
N ALA A 420 26.40 -13.33 7.12
CA ALA A 420 26.63 -14.06 8.38
C ALA A 420 26.60 -15.59 8.22
N GLY A 421 26.52 -16.12 6.99
CA GLY A 421 26.56 -17.57 6.73
C GLY A 421 25.36 -18.34 7.26
N LEU A 422 24.26 -17.67 7.61
CA LEU A 422 22.96 -18.28 7.90
C LEU A 422 22.35 -18.96 6.66
N ASP A 423 23.08 -18.91 5.54
CA ASP A 423 22.87 -19.60 4.28
C ASP A 423 23.01 -21.14 4.40
N VAL A 424 23.48 -21.65 5.53
CA VAL A 424 23.64 -23.11 5.80
C VAL A 424 22.29 -23.79 6.04
N VAL A 425 21.32 -23.07 6.53
CA VAL A 425 19.89 -23.36 6.32
C VAL A 425 19.45 -22.34 5.30
N LYS A 426 19.29 -22.71 4.03
CA LYS A 426 18.67 -21.84 3.03
C LYS A 426 17.42 -21.25 3.65
N VAL A 427 17.56 -20.03 4.22
CA VAL A 427 16.45 -19.35 4.84
C VAL A 427 15.56 -18.93 3.68
N PRO A 428 14.43 -19.59 3.46
CA PRO A 428 13.56 -19.25 2.36
C PRO A 428 13.11 -17.82 2.58
N GLY A 429 13.39 -17.03 1.61
CA GLY A 429 13.03 -15.65 1.67
C GLY A 429 14.20 -14.65 1.64
N LEU A 430 15.48 -15.04 1.79
CA LEU A 430 16.63 -14.15 1.65
C LEU A 430 17.28 -14.19 0.26
N THR A 431 16.96 -15.19 -0.56
CA THR A 431 17.54 -15.37 -1.91
C THR A 431 16.96 -14.41 -2.95
N ASP A 432 15.89 -13.70 -2.63
CA ASP A 432 15.30 -12.71 -3.54
C ASP A 432 15.50 -11.28 -3.00
N ILE A 433 16.73 -10.79 -3.12
CA ILE A 433 17.12 -9.42 -2.75
C ILE A 433 16.39 -8.38 -3.61
N GLY A 434 15.83 -8.78 -4.76
CA GLY A 434 14.99 -7.93 -5.61
C GLY A 434 13.53 -7.79 -5.13
N SER A 435 13.07 -8.64 -4.20
CA SER A 435 11.69 -8.64 -3.70
C SER A 435 11.51 -8.13 -2.27
N GLY A 436 12.51 -7.48 -1.69
CA GLY A 436 12.44 -6.88 -0.34
C GLY A 436 11.16 -6.06 -0.14
N MET A 437 10.68 -5.44 -1.21
CA MET A 437 9.43 -4.70 -1.26
C MET A 437 8.18 -5.58 -1.20
N GLY A 438 8.18 -6.70 -1.88
CA GLY A 438 7.08 -7.66 -1.80
C GLY A 438 6.87 -8.17 -0.37
N ARG A 439 7.94 -8.20 0.44
CA ARG A 439 7.88 -8.61 1.85
C ARG A 439 7.45 -7.51 2.79
N LEU A 440 7.89 -6.27 2.59
CA LEU A 440 7.32 -5.13 3.32
C LEU A 440 5.82 -5.01 3.05
N LYS A 441 5.39 -5.23 1.80
CA LYS A 441 3.97 -5.33 1.44
C LYS A 441 3.28 -6.54 2.11
N SER A 442 3.92 -7.71 2.17
CA SER A 442 3.35 -8.91 2.80
C SER A 442 3.35 -8.83 4.33
N LEU A 443 4.36 -8.20 4.93
CA LEU A 443 4.42 -7.94 6.38
C LEU A 443 3.41 -6.89 6.81
N ALA A 444 3.21 -5.84 6.01
CA ALA A 444 2.14 -4.87 6.22
C ALA A 444 0.74 -5.52 6.12
N ARG A 445 0.59 -6.59 5.32
CA ARG A 445 -0.65 -7.38 5.23
C ARG A 445 -0.90 -8.27 6.45
N LEU A 446 0.15 -8.79 7.09
CA LEU A 446 0.00 -9.62 8.30
C LEU A 446 -0.56 -8.84 9.49
N GLU A 447 -0.27 -7.55 9.55
CA GLU A 447 -0.88 -6.62 10.49
C GLU A 447 -1.88 -5.71 9.76
N SER A 448 -2.97 -6.25 9.25
CA SER A 448 -4.08 -5.48 8.69
C SER A 448 -4.68 -4.54 9.75
N LYS A 449 -3.89 -3.61 10.24
CA LYS A 449 -4.36 -2.43 10.94
C LYS A 449 -4.64 -1.33 9.92
N PRO A 450 -5.75 -0.68 10.08
CA PRO A 450 -6.56 -0.13 8.99
C PRO A 450 -5.91 1.06 8.31
N ILE A 451 -6.17 1.18 7.04
CA ILE A 451 -5.96 2.28 6.07
C ILE A 451 -6.28 3.71 6.62
N GLY A 452 -6.54 3.86 7.91
CA GLY A 452 -7.15 5.06 8.47
C GLY A 452 -6.23 6.20 8.92
N LYS A 453 -4.94 6.00 9.12
CA LYS A 453 -4.14 7.05 9.79
C LYS A 453 -3.53 8.09 8.86
N GLY A 454 -3.03 7.72 7.70
CA GLY A 454 -2.48 8.67 6.73
C GLY A 454 -3.54 9.57 6.10
N HIS A 455 -4.75 9.03 5.90
CA HIS A 455 -5.89 9.81 5.42
C HIS A 455 -6.39 10.82 6.46
N LYS A 456 -6.28 10.53 7.76
CA LYS A 456 -6.63 11.49 8.83
C LYS A 456 -5.79 12.76 8.80
N VAL A 457 -4.52 12.67 8.43
CA VAL A 457 -3.63 13.85 8.43
C VAL A 457 -4.11 14.89 7.41
N ILE A 458 -4.43 14.46 6.22
CA ILE A 458 -4.84 15.37 5.13
C ILE A 458 -6.34 15.72 5.23
N THR A 459 -7.17 14.81 5.74
CA THR A 459 -8.60 15.08 5.96
C THR A 459 -8.86 15.90 7.23
N SER A 460 -8.03 15.77 8.28
CA SER A 460 -8.13 16.61 9.48
C SER A 460 -7.65 18.05 9.23
N MET A 461 -6.73 18.25 8.30
CA MET A 461 -6.39 19.59 7.79
C MET A 461 -7.61 20.29 7.17
N ARG A 462 -8.59 19.53 6.69
CA ARG A 462 -9.82 20.04 6.07
C ARG A 462 -10.93 20.40 7.06
N GLY A 463 -11.03 19.71 8.19
CA GLY A 463 -12.18 19.82 9.11
C GLY A 463 -12.05 20.90 10.17
N SER A 464 -10.83 21.35 10.48
CA SER A 464 -10.62 22.20 11.66
C SER A 464 -9.84 23.49 11.42
N TYR A 465 -8.96 23.58 10.42
CA TYR A 465 -8.06 24.72 10.31
C TYR A 465 -7.88 25.33 8.91
N GLY A 466 -8.02 24.60 7.81
CA GLY A 466 -7.64 25.07 6.48
C GLY A 466 -8.60 26.09 5.85
N GLY A 467 -9.91 25.85 5.91
CA GLY A 467 -10.86 26.69 5.18
C GLY A 467 -11.38 27.88 5.99
N VAL A 468 -11.62 27.70 7.28
CA VAL A 468 -12.32 28.72 8.10
C VAL A 468 -11.35 29.75 8.67
N LEU A 469 -10.11 29.38 9.00
CA LEU A 469 -9.13 30.33 9.55
C LEU A 469 -8.43 31.16 8.46
N MET A 470 -8.13 30.58 7.29
CA MET A 470 -7.59 31.37 6.17
C MET A 470 -8.61 32.37 5.60
N PHE A 471 -9.88 31.94 5.43
CA PHE A 471 -10.91 32.79 4.87
C PHE A 471 -11.62 33.68 5.91
N GLY A 472 -11.79 33.20 7.15
CA GLY A 472 -12.59 33.89 8.16
C GLY A 472 -11.97 35.17 8.74
N MET A 473 -10.62 35.21 8.87
CA MET A 473 -9.96 36.40 9.41
C MET A 473 -9.74 37.54 8.39
N LEU A 474 -9.37 37.19 7.15
CA LEU A 474 -9.22 38.24 6.12
C LEU A 474 -10.54 38.89 5.71
N THR A 475 -11.64 38.13 5.71
CA THR A 475 -12.97 38.70 5.45
C THR A 475 -13.46 39.62 6.56
N SER A 476 -13.04 39.41 7.81
CA SER A 476 -13.37 40.32 8.91
C SER A 476 -12.61 41.65 8.84
N VAL A 477 -11.40 41.65 8.29
CA VAL A 477 -10.59 42.86 8.08
C VAL A 477 -11.02 43.57 6.80
N ALA A 478 -11.36 42.83 5.73
CA ALA A 478 -11.89 43.43 4.50
C ALA A 478 -13.33 44.00 4.65
N GLY A 479 -14.12 43.43 5.60
CA GLY A 479 -15.50 43.87 5.85
C GLY A 479 -15.65 45.15 6.68
N LEU A 480 -14.59 45.62 7.33
CA LEU A 480 -14.67 46.75 8.27
C LEU A 480 -13.97 48.00 7.80
N GLY A 481 -14.03 48.34 6.52
CA GLY A 481 -13.50 49.66 6.36
C GLY A 481 -13.22 50.31 5.03
N MET A 482 -13.60 49.71 3.92
CA MET A 482 -13.39 50.40 2.65
C MET A 482 -14.39 51.56 2.38
N PHE A 483 -15.49 51.60 3.12
CA PHE A 483 -16.48 52.67 2.97
C PHE A 483 -16.95 53.23 4.33
N ASN A 484 -16.02 53.75 5.09
CA ASN A 484 -16.41 54.64 6.18
C ASN A 484 -16.50 56.08 5.62
N PRO A 485 -17.67 56.73 5.61
CA PRO A 485 -17.82 58.13 5.13
C PRO A 485 -16.89 59.12 5.86
N ILE A 486 -16.38 58.73 7.05
CA ILE A 486 -15.38 59.52 7.79
C ILE A 486 -14.00 59.48 7.08
N SER A 487 -13.63 58.40 6.41
CA SER A 487 -12.35 58.30 5.69
C SER A 487 -12.36 59.08 4.38
N LEU A 488 -13.51 59.24 3.73
CA LEU A 488 -13.69 60.12 2.56
C LEU A 488 -13.62 61.60 2.95
N GLY A 489 -14.16 61.96 4.12
CA GLY A 489 -14.06 63.34 4.64
C GLY A 489 -12.64 63.66 5.11
N ALA A 490 -11.93 62.75 5.73
CA ALA A 490 -10.54 62.93 6.17
C ALA A 490 -9.54 63.01 5.01
N GLY A 491 -9.78 62.33 3.88
CA GLY A 491 -8.96 62.39 2.67
C GLY A 491 -8.98 63.73 1.95
N LEU A 492 -10.05 64.47 2.12
CA LEU A 492 -10.17 65.84 1.60
C LEU A 492 -9.46 66.90 2.47
N LEU A 493 -9.31 66.65 3.77
CA LEU A 493 -8.66 67.50 4.74
C LEU A 493 -7.18 67.25 4.97
N MET A 494 -6.76 65.99 4.84
CA MET A 494 -5.37 65.56 4.90
C MET A 494 -4.82 65.49 3.47
N GLY A 495 -3.86 66.27 3.14
CA GLY A 495 -3.30 66.34 1.79
C GLY A 495 -2.95 64.99 1.23
N ARG A 496 -2.92 64.87 -0.10
CA ARG A 496 -2.69 63.67 -0.91
C ARG A 496 -1.56 62.77 -0.39
N LYS A 497 -0.56 63.31 0.30
CA LYS A 497 0.59 62.62 0.89
C LYS A 497 0.22 61.79 2.12
N ALA A 498 -0.60 62.33 3.03
CA ALA A 498 -1.04 61.60 4.24
C ALA A 498 -2.00 60.44 3.90
N TYR A 499 -2.79 60.58 2.82
CA TYR A 499 -3.64 59.51 2.32
C TYR A 499 -2.81 58.34 1.73
N HIS A 500 -1.75 58.66 0.98
CA HIS A 500 -0.83 57.62 0.47
C HIS A 500 -0.08 56.89 1.59
N GLU A 501 0.42 57.60 2.59
CA GLU A 501 1.09 57.04 3.75
C GLU A 501 0.15 56.13 4.58
N ASP A 502 -1.13 56.52 4.76
CA ASP A 502 -2.10 55.66 5.46
C ASP A 502 -2.45 54.41 4.65
N MET A 503 -2.54 54.51 3.33
CA MET A 503 -2.81 53.42 2.42
C MET A 503 -1.63 52.43 2.39
N GLU A 504 -0.39 52.89 2.32
CA GLU A 504 0.82 52.08 2.40
C GLU A 504 0.92 51.36 3.75
N ASN A 505 0.67 52.06 4.85
CA ASN A 505 0.66 51.47 6.19
C ASN A 505 -0.44 50.40 6.37
N ARG A 506 -1.62 50.60 5.77
CA ARG A 506 -2.67 49.56 5.75
C ARG A 506 -2.25 48.35 4.95
N MET A 507 -1.68 48.56 3.77
CA MET A 507 -1.20 47.46 2.92
C MET A 507 -0.10 46.63 3.61
N LEU A 508 0.85 47.29 4.29
CA LEU A 508 1.88 46.65 5.09
C LEU A 508 1.29 45.81 6.23
N ARG A 509 0.24 46.26 6.90
CA ARG A 509 -0.45 45.48 7.94
C ARG A 509 -1.12 44.25 7.35
N VAL A 510 -1.82 44.39 6.24
CA VAL A 510 -2.48 43.25 5.55
C VAL A 510 -1.46 42.22 5.08
N ARG A 511 -0.33 42.67 4.48
CA ARG A 511 0.75 41.76 4.07
C ARG A 511 1.35 41.01 5.26
N ASN A 512 1.62 41.70 6.38
CA ASN A 512 2.16 41.07 7.58
C ASN A 512 1.17 40.06 8.21
N GLU A 513 -0.12 40.37 8.18
CA GLU A 513 -1.15 39.44 8.66
C GLU A 513 -1.24 38.20 7.74
N ALA A 514 -1.21 38.40 6.42
CA ALA A 514 -1.19 37.32 5.44
C ALA A 514 0.01 36.38 5.63
N LYS A 515 1.23 36.96 5.80
CA LYS A 515 2.43 36.17 6.10
C LYS A 515 2.34 35.41 7.41
N THR A 516 1.76 36.01 8.45
CA THR A 516 1.58 35.36 9.74
C THR A 516 0.64 34.16 9.62
N ASN A 517 -0.46 34.30 8.89
CA ASN A 517 -1.43 33.24 8.64
C ASN A 517 -0.82 32.11 7.80
N LEU A 518 -0.04 32.47 6.77
CA LEU A 518 0.71 31.52 5.95
C LEU A 518 1.68 30.68 6.81
N ARG A 519 2.49 31.33 7.63
CA ARG A 519 3.46 30.62 8.50
C ARG A 519 2.76 29.69 9.47
N ARG A 520 1.66 30.11 10.11
CA ARG A 520 0.87 29.24 10.99
C ARG A 520 0.36 27.99 10.27
N PHE A 521 -0.21 28.19 9.07
CA PHE A 521 -0.67 27.07 8.25
C PHE A 521 0.45 26.08 7.96
N ILE A 522 1.60 26.58 7.50
CA ILE A 522 2.77 25.74 7.19
C ILE A 522 3.31 25.02 8.43
N ASP A 523 3.37 25.69 9.57
CA ASP A 523 3.82 25.10 10.83
C ASP A 523 2.87 24.00 11.32
N ASP A 524 1.56 24.21 11.22
CA ASP A 524 0.55 23.20 11.58
C ASP A 524 0.66 21.95 10.69
N VAL A 525 0.82 22.14 9.38
CA VAL A 525 1.02 21.04 8.43
C VAL A 525 2.32 20.29 8.76
N LEU A 526 3.41 21.02 8.94
CA LEU A 526 4.72 20.44 9.25
C LEU A 526 4.65 19.59 10.52
N PHE A 527 4.00 20.08 11.57
CA PHE A 527 3.82 19.34 12.84
C PHE A 527 3.11 18.02 12.61
N VAL A 528 2.00 18.03 11.87
CA VAL A 528 1.20 16.84 11.63
C VAL A 528 1.93 15.83 10.74
N VAL A 529 2.52 16.27 9.63
CA VAL A 529 3.22 15.41 8.66
C VAL A 529 4.47 14.79 9.28
N THR A 530 5.26 15.57 10.01
CA THR A 530 6.45 15.07 10.73
C THR A 530 6.09 13.95 11.71
N LYS A 531 5.02 14.12 12.47
CA LYS A 531 4.56 13.09 13.40
C LYS A 531 4.15 11.80 12.68
N GLU A 532 3.37 11.94 11.62
CA GLU A 532 2.89 10.78 10.83
C GLU A 532 4.06 10.02 10.19
N SER A 533 5.03 10.73 9.61
CA SER A 533 6.22 10.12 9.01
C SER A 533 7.03 9.32 10.05
N ARG A 534 7.22 9.88 11.25
CA ARG A 534 7.90 9.18 12.34
C ARG A 534 7.15 7.95 12.82
N ASP A 535 5.83 8.02 12.95
CA ASP A 535 5.01 6.90 13.38
C ASP A 535 5.04 5.76 12.35
N ARG A 536 5.06 6.08 11.04
CA ARG A 536 5.22 5.11 9.94
C ARG A 536 6.59 4.44 9.98
N LEU A 537 7.67 5.21 10.08
CA LEU A 537 9.03 4.67 10.15
C LEU A 537 9.23 3.76 11.38
N LYS A 538 8.66 4.12 12.53
CA LYS A 538 8.65 3.24 13.72
C LYS A 538 7.86 1.95 13.50
N THR A 539 6.81 1.99 12.70
CA THR A 539 6.04 0.79 12.36
C THR A 539 6.86 -0.12 11.45
N VAL A 540 7.50 0.42 10.42
CA VAL A 540 8.43 -0.31 9.55
C VAL A 540 9.58 -0.93 10.37
N GLN A 541 10.19 -0.16 11.28
CA GLN A 541 11.24 -0.65 12.18
C GLN A 541 10.79 -1.85 13.00
N ARG A 542 9.59 -1.78 13.61
CA ARG A 542 9.04 -2.89 14.39
C ARG A 542 8.81 -4.12 13.56
N GLN A 543 8.20 -3.96 12.39
CA GLN A 543 7.91 -5.07 11.47
C GLN A 543 9.20 -5.77 10.99
N LEU A 544 10.19 -5.01 10.56
CA LEU A 544 11.49 -5.56 10.14
C LEU A 544 12.18 -6.28 11.31
N ARG A 545 12.24 -5.64 12.47
CA ARG A 545 12.84 -6.22 13.68
C ARG A 545 12.17 -7.53 14.06
N ASP A 546 10.85 -7.56 14.12
CA ASP A 546 10.09 -8.73 14.56
C ASP A 546 10.21 -9.87 13.53
N HIS A 547 10.22 -9.55 12.23
CA HIS A 547 10.45 -10.50 11.15
C HIS A 547 11.85 -11.17 11.25
N TYR A 548 12.92 -10.39 11.33
CA TYR A 548 14.27 -10.94 11.39
C TYR A 548 14.55 -11.68 12.69
N ARG A 549 13.95 -11.23 13.80
CA ARG A 549 14.03 -11.95 15.07
C ARG A 549 13.34 -13.30 14.98
N GLU A 550 12.20 -13.40 14.31
CA GLU A 550 11.49 -14.66 14.11
C GLU A 550 12.30 -15.64 13.29
N ILE A 551 12.91 -15.20 12.17
CA ILE A 551 13.81 -16.04 11.36
C ILE A 551 14.96 -16.59 12.21
N ALA A 552 15.62 -15.73 12.98
CA ALA A 552 16.71 -16.11 13.87
C ALA A 552 16.29 -17.15 14.92
N ASN A 553 15.13 -16.95 15.53
CA ASN A 553 14.57 -17.86 16.53
C ASN A 553 14.20 -19.22 15.92
N GLN A 554 13.61 -19.25 14.73
CA GLN A 554 13.23 -20.49 14.04
C GLN A 554 14.46 -21.34 13.71
N THR A 555 15.53 -20.73 13.20
CA THR A 555 16.79 -21.44 12.92
C THR A 555 17.38 -22.06 14.17
N THR A 556 17.51 -21.28 15.25
CA THR A 556 18.04 -21.77 16.52
C THR A 556 17.18 -22.88 17.13
N ARG A 557 15.86 -22.75 17.06
CA ARG A 557 14.92 -23.76 17.53
C ARG A 557 15.08 -25.06 16.76
N SER A 558 15.14 -25.03 15.43
CA SER A 558 15.29 -26.22 14.60
C SER A 558 16.59 -26.98 14.88
N LEU A 559 17.70 -26.28 15.11
CA LEU A 559 18.97 -26.91 15.48
C LEU A 559 18.90 -27.52 16.89
N ASN A 560 18.29 -26.85 17.85
CA ASN A 560 18.10 -27.39 19.20
C ASN A 560 17.22 -28.64 19.22
N GLU A 561 16.11 -28.63 18.47
CA GLU A 561 15.20 -29.76 18.36
C GLU A 561 15.87 -30.96 17.68
N SER A 562 16.63 -30.71 16.61
CA SER A 562 17.39 -31.74 15.94
C SER A 562 18.43 -32.38 16.87
N LEU A 563 19.11 -31.59 17.68
CA LEU A 563 20.04 -32.05 18.68
C LEU A 563 19.33 -32.90 19.76
N GLN A 564 18.21 -32.37 20.28
CA GLN A 564 17.40 -33.06 21.29
C GLN A 564 16.84 -34.39 20.76
N ALA A 565 16.33 -34.41 19.52
CA ALA A 565 15.84 -35.62 18.86
C ALA A 565 16.95 -36.67 18.70
N THR A 566 18.17 -36.24 18.31
CA THR A 566 19.32 -37.10 18.21
C THR A 566 19.72 -37.70 19.56
N LEU A 567 19.72 -36.94 20.62
CA LEU A 567 20.03 -37.39 21.99
C LEU A 567 18.95 -38.30 22.58
N ALA A 568 17.67 -38.01 22.29
CA ALA A 568 16.54 -38.84 22.70
C ALA A 568 16.56 -40.20 22.00
N ALA A 569 16.89 -40.23 20.70
CA ALA A 569 17.02 -41.46 19.92
C ALA A 569 18.02 -42.46 20.55
N ALA A 570 19.09 -41.96 21.14
CA ALA A 570 20.08 -42.79 21.81
C ALA A 570 19.55 -43.50 23.08
N ARG A 571 18.38 -43.13 23.59
CA ARG A 571 17.76 -43.68 24.82
C ARG A 571 16.54 -44.55 24.56
N VAL A 572 16.11 -44.71 23.29
CA VAL A 572 14.94 -45.52 22.91
C VAL A 572 15.24 -47.02 23.08
N GLU A 573 14.35 -47.73 23.78
CA GLU A 573 14.42 -49.16 23.92
C GLU A 573 14.26 -49.91 22.59
N GLU A 574 14.89 -51.10 22.46
CA GLU A 574 14.97 -51.86 21.21
C GLU A 574 13.59 -52.24 20.67
N THR A 575 12.61 -52.46 21.55
CA THR A 575 11.24 -52.84 21.21
C THR A 575 10.44 -51.69 20.59
N GLU A 576 10.69 -50.46 21.00
CA GLU A 576 10.02 -49.24 20.47
C GLU A 576 10.73 -48.69 19.25
N ARG A 577 12.03 -48.93 19.12
CA ARG A 577 12.91 -48.42 18.06
C ARG A 577 12.38 -48.72 16.65
N ALA A 578 11.98 -49.98 16.38
CA ALA A 578 11.48 -50.39 15.06
C ALA A 578 10.17 -49.70 14.66
N ASN A 579 9.32 -49.39 15.63
CA ASN A 579 8.08 -48.64 15.37
C ASN A 579 8.38 -47.16 15.09
N ARG A 580 9.26 -46.57 15.89
CA ARG A 580 9.66 -45.16 15.73
C ARG A 580 10.39 -44.91 14.40
N VAL A 581 11.29 -45.84 14.01
CA VAL A 581 11.98 -45.77 12.70
C VAL A 581 10.96 -45.77 11.56
N ARG A 582 9.97 -46.68 11.57
CA ARG A 582 8.94 -46.72 10.52
C ARG A 582 8.11 -45.43 10.45
N GLU A 583 7.79 -44.86 11.59
CA GLU A 583 7.04 -43.60 11.63
C GLU A 583 7.87 -42.41 11.09
N LEU A 584 9.15 -42.33 11.49
CA LEU A 584 10.05 -41.27 11.00
C LEU A 584 10.37 -41.43 9.50
N GLU A 585 10.53 -42.66 9.00
CA GLU A 585 10.69 -42.91 7.57
C GLU A 585 9.49 -42.45 6.77
N ARG A 586 8.28 -42.68 7.30
CA ARG A 586 7.04 -42.21 6.68
C ARG A 586 6.99 -40.66 6.65
N GLN A 587 7.29 -40.00 7.77
CA GLN A 587 7.33 -38.54 7.85
C GLN A 587 8.40 -37.96 6.91
N ALA A 588 9.62 -38.51 6.91
CA ALA A 588 10.70 -38.06 6.03
C ALA A 588 10.34 -38.21 4.54
N ASN A 589 9.65 -39.29 4.17
CA ASN A 589 9.21 -39.50 2.79
C ASN A 589 8.14 -38.48 2.39
N ILE A 590 7.16 -38.18 3.26
CA ILE A 590 6.15 -37.16 3.01
C ILE A 590 6.83 -35.80 2.86
N LEU A 591 7.70 -35.39 3.79
CA LEU A 591 8.41 -34.11 3.73
C LEU A 591 9.26 -33.98 2.46
N ARG A 592 9.94 -35.02 2.05
CA ARG A 592 10.70 -35.02 0.79
C ARG A 592 9.80 -34.83 -0.42
N GLN A 593 8.65 -35.51 -0.48
CA GLN A 593 7.67 -35.32 -1.54
C GLN A 593 7.09 -33.89 -1.54
N VAL A 594 6.83 -33.32 -0.36
CA VAL A 594 6.37 -31.94 -0.22
C VAL A 594 7.40 -30.98 -0.80
N ILE A 595 8.69 -31.12 -0.44
CA ILE A 595 9.78 -30.27 -0.95
C ILE A 595 9.87 -30.37 -2.48
N GLU A 596 9.92 -31.59 -3.02
CA GLU A 596 9.98 -31.81 -4.48
C GLU A 596 8.76 -31.25 -5.22
N ASN A 597 7.56 -31.40 -4.66
CA ASN A 597 6.35 -30.90 -5.28
C ASN A 597 6.28 -29.36 -5.20
N ALA A 598 6.70 -28.77 -4.09
CA ALA A 598 6.80 -27.32 -3.97
C ALA A 598 7.77 -26.73 -5.00
N GLU A 599 8.94 -27.37 -5.21
CA GLU A 599 9.91 -26.97 -6.24
C GLU A 599 9.35 -27.09 -7.67
N LYS A 600 8.60 -28.16 -7.97
CA LYS A 600 7.98 -28.36 -9.29
C LYS A 600 6.86 -27.36 -9.60
N LEU A 601 6.15 -26.91 -8.59
CA LEU A 601 5.06 -25.94 -8.72
C LEU A 601 5.57 -24.50 -8.75
N HIS A 602 6.80 -24.25 -8.34
CA HIS A 602 7.44 -22.94 -8.43
C HIS A 602 7.63 -22.57 -9.89
N GLY A 603 7.12 -21.42 -10.30
CA GLY A 603 7.29 -20.93 -11.67
C GLY A 603 8.77 -20.68 -12.01
N PRO A 604 9.16 -20.66 -13.29
CA PRO A 604 10.51 -20.26 -13.67
C PRO A 604 10.75 -18.82 -13.17
N PRO A 605 11.96 -18.51 -12.65
CA PRO A 605 12.25 -17.19 -12.10
C PRO A 605 11.95 -16.12 -13.16
N ALA A 606 11.07 -15.18 -12.82
CA ALA A 606 10.70 -14.04 -13.65
C ALA A 606 11.94 -13.14 -13.84
N GLY A 607 12.75 -13.39 -14.88
CA GLY A 607 13.97 -12.63 -15.10
C GLY A 607 14.97 -13.20 -16.12
N ARG A 608 14.63 -14.32 -16.81
CA ARG A 608 15.42 -14.77 -17.97
C ARG A 608 14.57 -14.87 -19.22
N SER A 609 14.03 -13.74 -19.67
CA SER A 609 13.65 -13.61 -21.08
C SER A 609 14.93 -13.57 -21.92
N ALA A 610 15.06 -14.57 -22.75
CA ALA A 610 16.13 -14.89 -23.63
C ALA A 610 16.71 -13.68 -24.39
N ALA A 611 17.85 -13.21 -23.99
CA ALA A 611 18.82 -12.62 -24.88
C ALA A 611 19.62 -13.78 -25.52
N THR A 612 18.98 -14.57 -26.35
CA THR A 612 19.64 -15.45 -27.32
C THR A 612 19.43 -14.84 -28.69
N GLY A 613 20.37 -14.06 -29.15
CA GLY A 613 21.34 -14.52 -30.12
C GLY A 613 20.75 -14.65 -31.50
N GLY A 614 20.80 -13.59 -32.25
CA GLY A 614 20.75 -13.59 -33.70
C GLY A 614 22.04 -13.00 -34.23
N SER A 615 23.16 -13.67 -34.03
CA SER A 615 24.32 -13.50 -34.91
C SER A 615 24.08 -14.39 -36.12
N ASN A 616 23.79 -13.80 -37.26
CA ASN A 616 23.96 -14.43 -38.55
C ASN A 616 25.05 -13.66 -39.31
N PRO A 617 26.11 -14.29 -39.74
CA PRO A 617 27.10 -13.68 -40.60
C PRO A 617 26.67 -13.86 -42.07
N GLY A 618 26.65 -12.81 -42.81
CA GLY A 618 26.44 -12.78 -44.23
C GLY A 618 26.68 -11.38 -44.75
#